data_f0406eec2c87e16bb6d84f7cfb48a8f1
#
_entry.id   f0406eec2c87e16bb6d84f7cfb48a8f1
#
_cell.length_a   1.000
_cell.length_b   1.000
_cell.length_c   1.000
_cell.angle_alpha   90.00
_cell.angle_beta   90.00
_cell.angle_gamma   90.00
#
_symmetry.space_group_name_H-M   'P 1'
#
loop_
_entity.id
_entity.type
_entity.pdbx_description
1 polymer ?
#
loop_
_entity_poly.entity_id
_entity_poly.type
_entity_poly.pdbx_seq_one_letter_code
_entity_poly.pdbx_strand_id
1 'polypeptide(L)'
;MKRLWLFTVLFYFSLQSKAQFHELGAFLGAGNYIGDVGSSYFIFAENPAFGLVYKWNRTTRYSLRANAIIMNIKKSDYSPADMARFNRRYRFENQIKEFSIGVEINYIDFNLHESKKTLAPYLFLGAGFVRYNLFYHEPNTLKTIEYGKGGDLVIPAIAGVKSNISPFIVLGFEIGARYTLSDNLDGSAPETEAGIPNNLKFGNLQNNDWYVFTGLTISFTFGDLPCYCKE
;
A
#
# COMPACT_ATOMS: atom_id res chain seq x y z
N MET A 1 18.40 -19.04 -31.23
CA MET A 1 19.66 -18.57 -30.67
C MET A 1 19.48 -17.32 -29.74
N LYS A 2 18.65 -16.29 -30.08
CA LYS A 2 18.45 -15.10 -29.23
C LYS A 2 17.83 -15.38 -27.83
N ARG A 3 16.97 -16.40 -27.69
CA ARG A 3 16.38 -16.78 -26.39
C ARG A 3 17.37 -17.49 -25.45
N LEU A 4 18.33 -18.20 -26.00
CA LEU A 4 19.37 -18.88 -25.23
C LEU A 4 20.37 -17.88 -24.62
N TRP A 5 20.67 -16.81 -25.34
CA TRP A 5 21.51 -15.71 -24.85
C TRP A 5 20.88 -14.95 -23.67
N LEU A 6 19.56 -14.77 -23.68
CA LEU A 6 18.84 -14.13 -22.59
C LEU A 6 18.90 -14.97 -21.29
N PHE A 7 18.79 -16.29 -21.43
CA PHE A 7 18.91 -17.21 -20.29
C PHE A 7 20.35 -17.28 -19.72
N THR A 8 21.37 -17.25 -20.59
CA THR A 8 22.76 -17.21 -20.12
C THR A 8 23.12 -15.90 -19.46
N VAL A 9 22.63 -14.76 -19.90
CA VAL A 9 22.84 -13.47 -19.25
C VAL A 9 22.12 -13.40 -17.90
N LEU A 10 20.88 -13.87 -17.81
CA LEU A 10 20.16 -13.99 -16.53
C LEU A 10 20.85 -14.94 -15.55
N PHE A 11 21.38 -16.07 -16.03
CA PHE A 11 22.11 -17.03 -15.20
C PHE A 11 23.46 -16.48 -14.72
N TYR A 12 24.15 -15.67 -15.53
CA TYR A 12 25.42 -15.03 -15.13
C TYR A 12 25.21 -13.92 -14.07
N PHE A 13 24.09 -13.20 -14.11
CA PHE A 13 23.71 -12.23 -13.07
C PHE A 13 23.34 -12.90 -11.74
N SER A 14 22.86 -14.13 -11.75
CA SER A 14 22.52 -14.88 -10.52
C SER A 14 23.75 -15.39 -9.76
N LEU A 15 24.92 -15.50 -10.41
CA LEU A 15 26.16 -15.99 -9.79
C LEU A 15 26.97 -14.91 -9.04
N GLN A 16 26.57 -13.64 -9.13
CA GLN A 16 27.23 -12.51 -8.45
C GLN A 16 26.53 -12.10 -7.14
N SER A 17 25.61 -12.91 -6.60
CA SER A 17 24.93 -12.54 -5.36
C SER A 17 25.86 -12.73 -4.17
N LYS A 18 26.63 -11.70 -3.87
CA LYS A 18 27.23 -11.50 -2.56
C LYS A 18 26.10 -11.51 -1.53
N ALA A 19 26.28 -12.22 -0.46
CA ALA A 19 25.40 -12.44 0.67
C ALA A 19 24.48 -11.26 0.99
N GLN A 20 23.26 -11.31 0.48
CA GLN A 20 22.25 -10.28 0.68
C GLN A 20 21.00 -10.95 1.21
N PHE A 21 20.52 -10.46 2.35
CA PHE A 21 19.30 -10.97 2.93
C PHE A 21 18.08 -10.45 2.17
N HIS A 22 17.32 -11.40 1.72
CA HIS A 22 16.02 -11.16 1.13
C HIS A 22 14.93 -11.56 2.12
N GLU A 23 13.86 -10.81 2.18
CA GLU A 23 12.64 -11.16 2.88
C GLU A 23 11.49 -11.19 1.88
N LEU A 24 10.72 -12.27 1.93
CA LEU A 24 9.43 -12.36 1.25
C LEU A 24 8.36 -12.57 2.31
N GLY A 25 7.37 -11.72 2.32
CA GLY A 25 6.33 -11.75 3.34
C GLY A 25 4.94 -11.45 2.80
N ALA A 26 3.96 -11.69 3.69
CA ALA A 26 2.59 -11.31 3.51
C ALA A 26 2.22 -10.18 4.46
N PHE A 27 1.37 -9.27 3.99
CA PHE A 27 0.68 -8.27 4.79
C PHE A 27 -0.76 -8.69 4.98
N LEU A 28 -1.24 -8.68 6.21
CA LEU A 28 -2.61 -8.96 6.61
C LEU A 28 -3.10 -7.82 7.49
N GLY A 29 -4.12 -7.12 7.04
CA GLY A 29 -4.58 -5.95 7.76
C GLY A 29 -5.93 -5.45 7.28
N ALA A 30 -6.19 -4.22 7.59
CA ALA A 30 -7.36 -3.52 7.12
C ALA A 30 -7.03 -2.07 6.78
N GLY A 31 -7.81 -1.51 5.87
CA GLY A 31 -7.64 -0.15 5.40
C GLY A 31 -8.84 0.73 5.70
N ASN A 32 -8.57 2.02 5.70
CA ASN A 32 -9.56 3.08 5.82
C ASN A 32 -9.33 4.11 4.72
N TYR A 33 -10.41 4.55 4.08
CA TYR A 33 -10.41 5.62 3.10
C TYR A 33 -10.70 6.96 3.78
N ILE A 34 -10.05 8.02 3.32
CA ILE A 34 -10.18 9.38 3.81
C ILE A 34 -10.29 10.31 2.60
N GLY A 35 -11.48 10.85 2.38
CA GLY A 35 -11.81 11.74 1.28
C GLY A 35 -13.17 12.39 1.48
N ASP A 36 -13.86 12.65 0.38
CA ASP A 36 -15.12 13.39 0.37
C ASP A 36 -16.33 12.59 0.84
N VAL A 37 -16.22 11.25 0.91
CA VAL A 37 -17.32 10.35 1.29
C VAL A 37 -17.05 9.67 2.62
N GLY A 38 -18.06 9.60 3.49
CA GLY A 38 -18.02 8.90 4.77
C GLY A 38 -17.34 9.67 5.90
N SER A 39 -16.87 8.95 6.91
CA SER A 39 -16.25 9.53 8.09
C SER A 39 -14.77 9.88 7.86
N SER A 40 -14.30 10.98 8.47
CA SER A 40 -12.91 11.47 8.37
C SER A 40 -11.97 10.87 9.42
N TYR A 41 -12.30 9.73 10.04
CA TYR A 41 -11.40 9.09 11.00
C TYR A 41 -10.20 8.47 10.30
N PHE A 42 -8.98 8.84 10.74
CA PHE A 42 -7.73 8.40 10.11
C PHE A 42 -7.38 6.93 10.38
N ILE A 43 -7.65 6.43 11.56
CA ILE A 43 -7.27 5.07 11.98
C ILE A 43 -8.53 4.31 12.38
N PHE A 44 -9.23 3.78 11.40
CA PHE A 44 -10.37 2.91 11.63
C PHE A 44 -10.36 1.80 10.58
N ALA A 45 -9.93 0.61 10.99
CA ALA A 45 -9.74 -0.53 10.10
C ALA A 45 -11.09 -1.16 9.73
N GLU A 46 -11.75 -0.65 8.67
CA GLU A 46 -13.08 -1.13 8.25
C GLU A 46 -13.01 -2.18 7.14
N ASN A 47 -12.00 -2.09 6.28
CA ASN A 47 -11.98 -2.87 5.05
C ASN A 47 -10.76 -3.79 5.02
N PRO A 48 -10.94 -5.11 4.80
CA PRO A 48 -9.81 -6.04 4.79
C PRO A 48 -8.83 -5.71 3.66
N ALA A 49 -7.54 -5.81 3.97
CA ALA A 49 -6.44 -5.57 3.06
C ALA A 49 -5.43 -6.72 3.13
N PHE A 50 -5.00 -7.18 1.97
CA PHE A 50 -4.03 -8.25 1.82
C PHE A 50 -2.90 -7.81 0.92
N GLY A 51 -1.68 -8.25 1.20
CA GLY A 51 -0.55 -7.87 0.37
C GLY A 51 0.62 -8.82 0.44
N LEU A 52 1.53 -8.61 -0.50
CA LEU A 52 2.85 -9.22 -0.52
C LEU A 52 3.88 -8.12 -0.28
N VAL A 53 4.91 -8.47 0.48
CA VAL A 53 6.04 -7.59 0.81
C VAL A 53 7.32 -8.30 0.46
N TYR A 54 8.16 -7.63 -0.32
CA TYR A 54 9.50 -8.09 -0.61
C TYR A 54 10.49 -7.04 -0.10
N LYS A 55 11.53 -7.49 0.62
CA LYS A 55 12.61 -6.62 1.09
C LYS A 55 13.96 -7.17 0.68
N TRP A 56 14.82 -6.26 0.28
CA TRP A 56 16.22 -6.51 0.05
C TRP A 56 17.03 -5.74 1.09
N ASN A 57 17.47 -6.44 2.12
CA ASN A 57 18.20 -5.86 3.24
C ASN A 57 19.66 -5.59 2.82
N ARG A 58 19.95 -4.33 2.54
CA ARG A 58 21.30 -3.90 2.12
C ARG A 58 22.25 -3.75 3.29
N THR A 59 21.71 -3.32 4.43
CA THR A 59 22.44 -3.16 5.70
C THR A 59 21.49 -3.47 6.86
N THR A 60 21.98 -3.46 8.08
CA THR A 60 21.15 -3.55 9.30
C THR A 60 20.22 -2.36 9.48
N ARG A 61 20.53 -1.24 8.81
CA ARG A 61 19.81 0.05 8.94
C ARG A 61 18.82 0.34 7.85
N TYR A 62 19.05 -0.13 6.61
CA TYR A 62 18.14 0.15 5.50
C TYR A 62 17.94 -1.03 4.57
N SER A 63 16.76 -1.11 4.02
CA SER A 63 16.36 -2.08 3.00
C SER A 63 15.59 -1.42 1.87
N LEU A 64 15.73 -1.97 0.68
CA LEU A 64 14.83 -1.67 -0.43
C LEU A 64 13.60 -2.56 -0.29
N ARG A 65 12.41 -1.95 -0.33
CA ARG A 65 11.15 -2.64 -0.11
C ARG A 65 10.20 -2.43 -1.29
N ALA A 66 9.57 -3.51 -1.73
CA ALA A 66 8.46 -3.49 -2.66
C ALA A 66 7.21 -4.06 -1.99
N ASN A 67 6.05 -3.46 -2.27
CA ASN A 67 4.76 -3.91 -1.77
C ASN A 67 3.78 -4.08 -2.93
N ALA A 68 2.95 -5.11 -2.85
CA ALA A 68 1.78 -5.28 -3.70
C ALA A 68 0.58 -5.53 -2.79
N ILE A 69 -0.41 -4.63 -2.77
CA ILE A 69 -1.53 -4.65 -1.83
C ILE A 69 -2.84 -4.59 -2.59
N ILE A 70 -3.81 -5.37 -2.13
CA ILE A 70 -5.20 -5.35 -2.62
C ILE A 70 -6.11 -5.06 -1.43
N MET A 71 -7.04 -4.13 -1.62
CA MET A 71 -8.04 -3.74 -0.64
C MET A 71 -9.36 -3.43 -1.32
N ASN A 72 -10.47 -3.80 -0.68
CA ASN A 72 -11.80 -3.32 -1.05
C ASN A 72 -12.19 -2.19 -0.11
N ILE A 73 -12.41 -0.99 -0.64
CA ILE A 73 -12.91 0.15 0.12
C ILE A 73 -14.42 0.21 0.01
N LYS A 74 -15.09 0.36 1.16
CA LYS A 74 -16.53 0.63 1.23
C LYS A 74 -16.74 1.82 2.13
N LYS A 75 -17.43 2.84 1.65
CA LYS A 75 -17.81 3.99 2.44
C LYS A 75 -19.23 4.45 2.11
N SER A 76 -19.87 5.07 3.09
CA SER A 76 -21.25 5.53 3.00
C SER A 76 -21.43 6.82 3.79
N ASP A 77 -22.24 7.71 3.24
CA ASP A 77 -22.65 8.98 3.86
C ASP A 77 -23.82 8.82 4.85
N TYR A 78 -24.26 7.63 5.14
CA TYR A 78 -25.39 7.38 6.07
C TYR A 78 -25.03 7.61 7.56
N SER A 79 -23.97 8.33 7.86
CA SER A 79 -23.62 8.70 9.22
C SER A 79 -24.32 10.00 9.64
N PRO A 80 -25.02 10.05 10.79
CA PRO A 80 -25.70 11.27 11.25
C PRO A 80 -24.75 12.38 11.72
N ALA A 81 -23.44 12.15 11.75
CA ALA A 81 -22.46 13.13 12.22
C ALA A 81 -22.29 14.35 11.28
N ASP A 82 -22.62 14.22 10.00
CA ASP A 82 -22.55 15.29 9.01
C ASP A 82 -23.85 15.32 8.18
N MET A 83 -24.68 16.31 8.45
CA MET A 83 -26.01 16.46 7.81
C MET A 83 -25.92 16.67 6.29
N ALA A 84 -24.87 17.33 5.78
CA ALA A 84 -24.70 17.56 4.36
C ALA A 84 -24.38 16.23 3.64
N ARG A 85 -23.50 15.44 4.18
CA ARG A 85 -23.18 14.08 3.69
C ARG A 85 -24.36 13.15 3.81
N PHE A 86 -25.07 13.17 4.95
CA PHE A 86 -26.28 12.37 5.18
C PHE A 86 -27.37 12.65 4.14
N ASN A 87 -27.60 13.92 3.76
CA ASN A 87 -28.59 14.30 2.76
C ASN A 87 -28.22 13.83 1.35
N ARG A 88 -26.93 13.69 1.03
CA ARG A 88 -26.44 13.18 -0.25
C ARG A 88 -26.70 11.68 -0.41
N ARG A 89 -26.70 10.91 0.67
CA ARG A 89 -26.97 9.45 0.71
C ARG A 89 -26.08 8.65 -0.24
N TYR A 90 -24.84 9.11 -0.47
CA TYR A 90 -23.90 8.45 -1.36
C TYR A 90 -23.28 7.23 -0.69
N ARG A 91 -23.06 6.18 -1.47
CA ARG A 91 -22.34 4.99 -1.06
C ARG A 91 -21.54 4.44 -2.22
N PHE A 92 -20.30 4.06 -1.98
CA PHE A 92 -19.48 3.40 -2.98
C PHE A 92 -18.74 2.19 -2.41
N GLU A 93 -18.34 1.30 -3.32
CA GLU A 93 -17.44 0.20 -3.10
C GLU A 93 -16.42 0.20 -4.23
N ASN A 94 -15.12 0.24 -3.89
CA ASN A 94 -14.04 0.27 -4.85
C ASN A 94 -12.96 -0.74 -4.50
N GLN A 95 -12.41 -1.42 -5.51
CA GLN A 95 -11.26 -2.29 -5.35
C GLN A 95 -9.99 -1.53 -5.71
N ILE A 96 -9.10 -1.39 -4.74
CA ILE A 96 -7.78 -0.79 -4.90
C ILE A 96 -6.74 -1.90 -5.05
N LYS A 97 -5.86 -1.73 -6.05
CA LYS A 97 -4.67 -2.55 -6.29
C LYS A 97 -3.48 -1.61 -6.36
N GLU A 98 -2.61 -1.69 -5.34
CA GLU A 98 -1.40 -0.86 -5.22
C GLU A 98 -0.16 -1.70 -5.48
N PHE A 99 0.79 -1.14 -6.21
CA PHE A 99 2.17 -1.58 -6.25
C PHE A 99 3.08 -0.41 -5.89
N SER A 100 3.97 -0.60 -4.92
CA SER A 100 4.87 0.47 -4.48
C SER A 100 6.28 -0.05 -4.20
N ILE A 101 7.28 0.81 -4.40
CA ILE A 101 8.68 0.56 -4.10
C ILE A 101 9.25 1.73 -3.31
N GLY A 102 10.24 1.47 -2.46
CA GLY A 102 10.86 2.53 -1.67
C GLY A 102 11.95 2.01 -0.75
N VAL A 103 12.28 2.85 0.23
CA VAL A 103 13.31 2.59 1.23
C VAL A 103 12.67 2.44 2.60
N GLU A 104 13.02 1.37 3.29
CA GLU A 104 12.70 1.14 4.69
C GLU A 104 13.95 1.41 5.53
N ILE A 105 13.84 2.25 6.54
CA ILE A 105 14.93 2.68 7.43
C ILE A 105 14.62 2.20 8.85
N ASN A 106 15.51 1.44 9.44
CA ASN A 106 15.42 0.97 10.82
C ASN A 106 16.05 2.00 11.77
N TYR A 107 15.36 2.34 12.85
CA TYR A 107 15.90 3.26 13.88
C TYR A 107 17.02 2.64 14.68
N ILE A 108 17.03 1.31 14.81
CA ILE A 108 18.09 0.54 15.45
C ILE A 108 18.60 -0.52 14.50
N ASP A 109 19.83 -1.04 14.76
CA ASP A 109 20.38 -2.09 13.95
C ASP A 109 19.54 -3.36 14.06
N PHE A 110 19.01 -3.80 12.92
CA PHE A 110 18.22 -5.01 12.82
C PHE A 110 19.04 -6.09 12.10
N ASN A 111 19.80 -6.85 12.90
CA ASN A 111 20.65 -7.91 12.39
C ASN A 111 19.89 -9.24 12.40
N LEU A 112 19.60 -9.76 11.22
CA LEU A 112 18.91 -11.05 11.05
C LEU A 112 19.80 -12.27 11.33
N HIS A 113 21.12 -12.06 11.46
CA HIS A 113 22.10 -13.13 11.75
C HIS A 113 22.26 -13.41 13.24
N GLU A 114 21.86 -12.47 14.07
CA GLU A 114 21.90 -12.64 15.50
C GLU A 114 20.67 -13.40 15.98
N SER A 115 20.90 -14.43 16.80
CA SER A 115 19.81 -15.19 17.46
C SER A 115 19.06 -14.36 18.51
N LYS A 116 19.53 -13.15 18.79
CA LYS A 116 18.89 -12.21 19.72
C LYS A 116 17.62 -11.64 19.13
N LYS A 117 16.51 -11.78 19.84
CA LYS A 117 15.25 -11.12 19.49
C LYS A 117 15.42 -9.60 19.62
N THR A 118 15.24 -8.90 18.52
CA THR A 118 15.38 -7.44 18.46
C THR A 118 14.05 -6.85 17.99
N LEU A 119 13.52 -5.88 18.75
CA LEU A 119 12.35 -5.10 18.35
C LEU A 119 12.85 -3.81 17.70
N ALA A 120 12.69 -3.69 16.39
CA ALA A 120 13.17 -2.55 15.61
C ALA A 120 12.02 -1.70 15.08
N PRO A 121 11.85 -0.46 15.54
CA PRO A 121 11.02 0.52 14.86
C PRO A 121 11.60 0.88 13.50
N TYR A 122 10.74 1.12 12.51
CA TYR A 122 11.15 1.51 11.18
C TYR A 122 10.19 2.50 10.52
N LEU A 123 10.72 3.19 9.54
CA LEU A 123 9.96 4.02 8.60
C LEU A 123 10.20 3.55 7.19
N PHE A 124 9.16 3.56 6.38
CA PHE A 124 9.25 3.35 4.94
C PHE A 124 8.67 4.54 4.22
N LEU A 125 9.37 4.98 3.17
CA LEU A 125 8.90 5.99 2.23
C LEU A 125 9.15 5.49 0.81
N GLY A 126 8.17 5.67 -0.07
CA GLY A 126 8.27 5.17 -1.43
C GLY A 126 7.42 5.94 -2.43
N ALA A 127 7.38 5.39 -3.62
CA ALA A 127 6.48 5.79 -4.69
C ALA A 127 5.81 4.53 -5.26
N GLY A 128 4.60 4.68 -5.78
CA GLY A 128 3.86 3.56 -6.30
C GLY A 128 2.80 3.98 -7.31
N PHE A 129 2.08 3.00 -7.78
CA PHE A 129 0.97 3.13 -8.69
C PHE A 129 -0.24 2.39 -8.11
N VAL A 130 -1.38 3.06 -8.15
CA VAL A 130 -2.66 2.52 -7.69
C VAL A 130 -3.61 2.37 -8.87
N ARG A 131 -4.34 1.25 -8.94
CA ARG A 131 -5.45 1.02 -9.88
C ARG A 131 -6.74 0.86 -9.11
N TYR A 132 -7.81 1.46 -9.65
CA TYR A 132 -9.13 1.49 -9.04
C TYR A 132 -10.22 1.57 -10.13
N ASN A 133 -11.49 1.36 -9.75
CA ASN A 133 -12.60 1.54 -10.65
C ASN A 133 -13.08 2.99 -10.60
N LEU A 134 -13.48 3.52 -11.75
CA LEU A 134 -14.02 4.86 -11.91
C LEU A 134 -15.54 4.83 -11.83
N PHE A 135 -16.11 5.70 -10.99
CA PHE A 135 -17.55 5.78 -10.76
C PHE A 135 -18.06 7.20 -10.93
N TYR A 136 -19.37 7.31 -11.14
CA TYR A 136 -20.10 8.54 -10.92
C TYR A 136 -21.42 8.26 -10.19
N HIS A 137 -21.92 9.26 -9.49
CA HIS A 137 -23.20 9.19 -8.79
C HIS A 137 -24.30 9.76 -9.66
N GLU A 138 -25.34 8.99 -9.92
CA GLU A 138 -26.53 9.47 -10.64
C GLU A 138 -27.59 9.95 -9.64
N PRO A 139 -27.83 11.26 -9.53
CA PRO A 139 -28.70 11.84 -8.50
C PRO A 139 -30.16 11.36 -8.57
N ASN A 140 -30.65 11.05 -9.77
CA ASN A 140 -32.06 10.66 -9.98
C ASN A 140 -32.32 9.23 -9.45
N THR A 141 -31.37 8.33 -9.55
CA THR A 141 -31.52 6.92 -9.16
C THR A 141 -30.81 6.59 -7.86
N LEU A 142 -30.00 7.52 -7.31
CA LEU A 142 -29.11 7.33 -6.16
C LEU A 142 -28.17 6.12 -6.34
N LYS A 143 -27.81 5.81 -7.58
CA LYS A 143 -26.93 4.69 -7.91
C LYS A 143 -25.52 5.18 -8.22
N THR A 144 -24.54 4.40 -7.79
CA THR A 144 -23.16 4.53 -8.22
C THR A 144 -22.96 3.67 -9.47
N ILE A 145 -22.55 4.30 -10.56
CA ILE A 145 -22.37 3.64 -11.86
C ILE A 145 -20.89 3.61 -12.19
N GLU A 146 -20.36 2.39 -12.42
CA GLU A 146 -19.00 2.21 -12.91
C GLU A 146 -18.93 2.48 -14.41
N TYR A 147 -17.97 3.33 -14.83
CA TYR A 147 -17.80 3.68 -16.24
C TYR A 147 -16.40 3.33 -16.79
N GLY A 148 -15.47 2.92 -15.93
CA GLY A 148 -14.12 2.57 -16.37
C GLY A 148 -13.18 2.18 -15.24
N LYS A 149 -11.89 2.13 -15.58
CA LYS A 149 -10.80 1.88 -14.62
C LYS A 149 -9.78 2.99 -14.72
N GLY A 150 -9.43 3.55 -13.57
CA GLY A 150 -8.40 4.55 -13.41
C GLY A 150 -7.11 4.00 -12.83
N GLY A 151 -6.11 4.83 -12.84
CA GLY A 151 -4.86 4.55 -12.15
C GLY A 151 -4.02 5.80 -12.00
N ASP A 152 -3.41 5.96 -10.81
CA ASP A 152 -2.65 7.14 -10.44
C ASP A 152 -1.41 6.80 -9.63
N LEU A 153 -0.54 7.78 -9.53
CA LEU A 153 0.62 7.70 -8.66
C LEU A 153 0.20 7.82 -7.19
N VAL A 154 0.93 7.12 -6.34
CA VAL A 154 0.73 7.12 -4.89
C VAL A 154 2.06 7.27 -4.16
N ILE A 155 2.05 8.02 -3.07
CA ILE A 155 3.19 8.21 -2.18
C ILE A 155 2.88 7.51 -0.85
N PRO A 156 3.37 6.27 -0.64
CA PRO A 156 3.21 5.57 0.62
C PRO A 156 4.23 6.02 1.66
N ALA A 157 3.77 6.25 2.89
CA ALA A 157 4.58 6.49 4.06
C ALA A 157 4.10 5.54 5.17
N ILE A 158 4.98 4.66 5.67
CA ILE A 158 4.65 3.62 6.65
C ILE A 158 5.54 3.77 7.86
N ALA A 159 4.95 3.74 9.04
CA ALA A 159 5.64 3.56 10.30
C ALA A 159 5.30 2.18 10.86
N GLY A 160 6.28 1.48 11.41
CA GLY A 160 6.06 0.16 11.98
C GLY A 160 7.11 -0.25 12.99
N VAL A 161 6.84 -1.40 13.59
CA VAL A 161 7.78 -2.11 14.44
C VAL A 161 7.89 -3.54 13.96
N LYS A 162 9.09 -4.11 13.97
CA LYS A 162 9.32 -5.49 13.56
C LYS A 162 10.24 -6.20 14.54
N SER A 163 10.07 -7.52 14.61
CA SER A 163 10.92 -8.37 15.45
C SER A 163 11.19 -9.69 14.76
N ASN A 164 12.40 -10.20 14.91
CA ASN A 164 12.76 -11.55 14.51
C ASN A 164 12.22 -12.55 15.56
N ILE A 165 11.29 -13.39 15.16
CA ILE A 165 10.76 -14.47 16.01
C ILE A 165 11.70 -15.68 15.97
N SER A 166 12.29 -15.92 14.80
CA SER A 166 13.32 -16.91 14.56
C SER A 166 14.34 -16.35 13.55
N PRO A 167 15.45 -17.03 13.28
CA PRO A 167 16.40 -16.62 12.24
C PRO A 167 15.80 -16.47 10.85
N PHE A 168 14.65 -17.12 10.61
CA PHE A 168 13.99 -17.15 9.30
C PHE A 168 12.65 -16.41 9.26
N ILE A 169 12.10 -15.97 10.41
CA ILE A 169 10.76 -15.37 10.48
C ILE A 169 10.84 -14.03 11.18
N VAL A 170 10.36 -13.00 10.47
CA VAL A 170 10.19 -11.65 11.00
C VAL A 170 8.70 -11.34 11.05
N LEU A 171 8.21 -10.92 12.20
CA LEU A 171 6.89 -10.35 12.39
C LEU A 171 6.99 -8.84 12.50
N GLY A 172 6.04 -8.14 11.88
CA GLY A 172 5.92 -6.70 11.99
C GLY A 172 4.48 -6.27 12.20
N PHE A 173 4.32 -5.11 12.82
CA PHE A 173 3.08 -4.34 12.87
C PHE A 173 3.34 -3.01 12.23
N GLU A 174 2.45 -2.57 11.35
CA GLU A 174 2.63 -1.33 10.61
C GLU A 174 1.34 -0.55 10.42
N ILE A 175 1.49 0.77 10.40
CA ILE A 175 0.47 1.73 9.99
C ILE A 175 1.08 2.55 8.87
N GLY A 176 0.36 2.70 7.78
CA GLY A 176 0.87 3.44 6.63
C GLY A 176 -0.19 4.27 5.95
N ALA A 177 0.09 5.55 5.80
CA ALA A 177 -0.70 6.47 4.99
C ALA A 177 -0.25 6.42 3.53
N ARG A 178 -1.20 6.61 2.63
CA ARG A 178 -0.99 6.73 1.18
C ARG A 178 -1.65 7.99 0.68
N TYR A 179 -0.86 8.85 0.12
CA TYR A 179 -1.34 10.04 -0.57
C TYR A 179 -1.43 9.74 -2.05
N THR A 180 -2.63 9.81 -2.62
CA THR A 180 -2.82 9.64 -4.06
C THR A 180 -2.73 10.98 -4.77
N LEU A 181 -2.35 10.98 -6.04
CA LEU A 181 -2.42 12.17 -6.87
C LEU A 181 -3.78 12.28 -7.61
N SER A 182 -4.79 11.58 -7.10
CA SER A 182 -6.15 11.53 -7.63
C SER A 182 -7.18 11.96 -6.59
N ASP A 183 -8.28 12.55 -7.06
CA ASP A 183 -9.49 12.90 -6.32
C ASP A 183 -10.70 12.07 -6.82
N ASN A 184 -10.45 10.86 -7.33
CA ASN A 184 -11.49 10.08 -8.00
C ASN A 184 -11.59 8.62 -7.51
N LEU A 185 -10.99 8.31 -6.35
CA LEU A 185 -11.11 6.96 -5.77
C LEU A 185 -12.52 6.67 -5.28
N ASP A 186 -13.26 7.71 -4.86
CA ASP A 186 -14.61 7.63 -4.34
C ASP A 186 -15.69 8.01 -5.37
N GLY A 187 -15.28 8.46 -6.58
CA GLY A 187 -16.18 8.90 -7.63
C GLY A 187 -16.73 10.31 -7.43
N SER A 188 -16.11 11.14 -6.58
CA SER A 188 -16.49 12.55 -6.36
C SER A 188 -16.15 13.44 -7.55
N ALA A 189 -15.08 13.13 -8.29
CA ALA A 189 -14.57 13.92 -9.40
C ALA A 189 -14.53 13.12 -10.73
N PRO A 190 -15.69 12.65 -11.28
CA PRO A 190 -15.70 11.85 -12.49
C PRO A 190 -15.09 12.58 -13.69
N GLU A 191 -14.42 11.83 -14.58
CA GLU A 191 -13.76 12.39 -15.76
C GLU A 191 -14.76 12.87 -16.79
N THR A 192 -14.66 14.14 -17.17
CA THR A 192 -15.54 14.76 -18.16
C THR A 192 -15.34 14.21 -19.57
N GLU A 193 -14.12 13.71 -19.88
CA GLU A 193 -13.77 13.11 -21.18
C GLU A 193 -14.56 11.83 -21.48
N ALA A 194 -15.05 11.14 -20.45
CA ALA A 194 -15.94 9.99 -20.61
C ALA A 194 -17.39 10.35 -20.99
N GLY A 195 -17.67 11.63 -21.30
CA GLY A 195 -19.01 12.11 -21.63
C GLY A 195 -19.92 12.34 -20.40
N ILE A 196 -19.34 12.32 -19.21
CA ILE A 196 -20.06 12.53 -17.96
C ILE A 196 -20.18 14.03 -17.70
N PRO A 197 -21.41 14.56 -17.43
CA PRO A 197 -21.61 15.99 -17.20
C PRO A 197 -20.85 16.50 -15.96
N ASN A 198 -20.24 17.67 -16.05
CA ASN A 198 -19.50 18.30 -14.96
C ASN A 198 -20.34 18.58 -13.70
N ASN A 199 -21.64 18.70 -13.82
CA ASN A 199 -22.56 18.93 -12.70
C ASN A 199 -22.74 17.71 -11.80
N LEU A 200 -22.14 16.56 -12.14
CA LEU A 200 -22.11 15.35 -11.29
C LEU A 200 -20.92 15.31 -10.36
N LYS A 201 -19.97 16.24 -10.49
CA LYS A 201 -18.87 16.40 -9.54
C LYS A 201 -19.38 16.98 -8.22
N PHE A 202 -18.86 16.46 -7.11
CA PHE A 202 -19.22 16.92 -5.77
C PHE A 202 -17.99 16.87 -4.85
N GLY A 203 -18.13 17.44 -3.64
CA GLY A 203 -17.05 17.44 -2.65
C GLY A 203 -16.05 18.58 -2.86
N ASN A 204 -14.85 18.40 -2.33
CA ASN A 204 -13.77 19.37 -2.46
C ASN A 204 -12.79 18.97 -3.56
N LEU A 205 -13.02 19.45 -4.76
CA LEU A 205 -12.21 19.14 -5.96
C LEU A 205 -10.74 19.64 -5.91
N GLN A 206 -10.31 20.21 -4.79
CA GLN A 206 -8.92 20.66 -4.58
C GLN A 206 -8.13 19.75 -3.63
N ASN A 207 -8.75 18.69 -3.11
CA ASN A 207 -8.12 17.72 -2.25
C ASN A 207 -7.87 16.42 -3.01
N ASN A 208 -6.73 15.81 -2.74
CA ASN A 208 -6.47 14.45 -3.20
C ASN A 208 -6.90 13.43 -2.14
N ASP A 209 -7.26 12.25 -2.59
CA ASP A 209 -7.69 11.16 -1.75
C ASP A 209 -6.53 10.54 -0.95
N TRP A 210 -6.84 10.12 0.26
CA TRP A 210 -5.93 9.39 1.14
C TRP A 210 -6.52 8.04 1.52
N TYR A 211 -5.66 7.08 1.77
CA TYR A 211 -6.06 5.87 2.47
C TYR A 211 -4.96 5.38 3.42
N VAL A 212 -5.37 4.72 4.48
CA VAL A 212 -4.47 4.24 5.53
C VAL A 212 -4.65 2.75 5.68
N PHE A 213 -3.54 2.02 5.74
CA PHE A 213 -3.52 0.61 6.12
C PHE A 213 -2.97 0.45 7.53
N THR A 214 -3.55 -0.49 8.27
CA THR A 214 -3.04 -0.95 9.55
C THR A 214 -3.06 -2.46 9.55
N GLY A 215 -1.95 -3.09 9.92
CA GLY A 215 -1.91 -4.55 9.88
C GLY A 215 -0.60 -5.16 10.34
N LEU A 216 -0.52 -6.46 10.15
CA LEU A 216 0.61 -7.29 10.48
C LEU A 216 1.34 -7.74 9.22
N THR A 217 2.65 -7.83 9.30
CA THR A 217 3.49 -8.47 8.30
C THR A 217 4.12 -9.73 8.88
N ILE A 218 4.14 -10.79 8.10
CA ILE A 218 4.94 -11.97 8.37
C ILE A 218 5.85 -12.20 7.18
N SER A 219 7.17 -12.22 7.40
CA SER A 219 8.18 -12.38 6.36
C SER A 219 9.07 -13.57 6.65
N PHE A 220 9.44 -14.29 5.60
CA PHE A 220 10.46 -15.32 5.60
C PHE A 220 11.75 -14.77 5.01
N THR A 221 12.87 -14.96 5.71
CA THR A 221 14.20 -14.50 5.30
C THR A 221 14.95 -15.60 4.59
N PHE A 222 15.66 -15.27 3.52
CA PHE A 222 16.45 -16.20 2.73
C PHE A 222 17.67 -15.50 2.12
N GLY A 223 18.68 -16.28 1.72
CA GLY A 223 19.96 -15.83 1.18
C GLY A 223 21.13 -16.37 1.99
N ASP A 224 22.34 -16.21 1.44
CA ASP A 224 23.55 -16.67 2.10
C ASP A 224 23.90 -15.79 3.30
N LEU A 225 24.35 -16.40 4.37
CA LEU A 225 24.79 -15.74 5.61
C LEU A 225 26.10 -14.96 5.34
N PRO A 226 26.11 -13.61 5.36
CA PRO A 226 27.39 -12.92 5.34
C PRO A 226 28.14 -13.21 6.63
N CYS A 227 29.40 -13.62 6.52
CA CYS A 227 30.30 -13.67 7.67
C CYS A 227 30.62 -12.23 8.10
N TYR A 228 29.95 -11.72 9.12
CA TYR A 228 30.41 -10.53 9.82
C TYR A 228 31.56 -10.97 10.73
N CYS A 229 32.79 -10.80 10.27
CA CYS A 229 33.93 -10.82 11.18
C CYS A 229 33.77 -9.64 12.14
N LYS A 230 33.62 -9.95 13.43
CA LYS A 230 33.66 -8.92 14.48
C LYS A 230 35.11 -8.41 14.48
N GLU A 231 35.37 -7.17 14.06
CA GLU A 231 36.61 -6.45 14.39
C GLU A 231 36.64 -6.11 15.87
#